data_f0fa94d8d5b88b9971e9837cb75bc35a
#
_entry.id   f0fa94d8d5b88b9971e9837cb75bc35a
#
_cell.length_a   1.000
_cell.length_b   1.000
_cell.length_c   1.000
_cell.angle_alpha   90.00
_cell.angle_beta   90.00
_cell.angle_gamma   90.00
#
_symmetry.space_group_name_H-M   'P 1'
#
loop_
_entity.id
_entity.type
_entity.pdbx_description
1 polymer ?
#
loop_
_entity_poly.entity_id
_entity_poly.type
_entity_poly.pdbx_seq_one_letter_code
_entity_poly.pdbx_strand_id
1 'polypeptide(L)'
;IHLELYQTSVGENYLAETGFVQRTGYNYLEPVLTYLFLPNKWIVSHGVYIQLDNYFNPDYHKIEHLNTYSYQFEFHNRANLSLGYRDQFIELQKEFDPTHITGEYLPAGGRYHFGNSFIKFQSTMKNLFTWNAEASKGTFYNGNIQYIQGQLGYRYQPYVNFTMNFNYTDLDLPSPFIRTKLWLLGPKMDVTFTDKIFWTTLLQYNEQIENVNINMRFQWR
;
A
#
# COMPACT_ATOMS: atom_id res chain seq x y z
N ILE A 1 15.38 -15.42 14.84
CA ILE A 1 13.93 -15.33 15.07
C ILE A 1 13.66 -14.02 15.74
N HIS A 2 12.68 -13.28 15.23
CA HIS A 2 12.18 -12.06 15.82
C HIS A 2 10.67 -12.16 15.97
N LEU A 3 10.18 -11.85 17.19
CA LEU A 3 8.76 -11.86 17.53
C LEU A 3 8.40 -10.49 18.09
N GLU A 4 7.35 -9.90 17.54
CA GLU A 4 6.76 -8.66 18.04
C GLU A 4 5.28 -8.87 18.30
N LEU A 5 4.75 -8.18 19.29
CA LEU A 5 3.33 -8.17 19.60
C LEU A 5 2.89 -6.73 19.86
N TYR A 6 2.03 -6.21 18.99
CA TYR A 6 1.40 -4.93 19.18
C TYR A 6 -0.04 -5.11 19.61
N GLN A 7 -0.46 -4.35 20.61
CA GLN A 7 -1.83 -4.33 21.10
C GLN A 7 -2.28 -2.89 21.30
N THR A 8 -3.46 -2.57 20.81
CA THR A 8 -4.10 -1.27 21.01
C THR A 8 -5.57 -1.48 21.36
N SER A 9 -6.06 -0.74 22.33
CA SER A 9 -7.48 -0.72 22.71
C SER A 9 -7.96 0.72 22.73
N VAL A 10 -9.04 1.00 21.99
CA VAL A 10 -9.63 2.33 21.88
C VAL A 10 -11.10 2.24 22.28
N GLY A 11 -11.48 2.95 23.35
CA GLY A 11 -12.86 2.96 23.82
C GLY A 11 -13.84 3.59 22.83
N GLU A 12 -15.11 3.23 22.91
CA GLU A 12 -16.17 3.76 22.02
C GLU A 12 -16.33 5.28 22.12
N ASN A 13 -16.18 5.82 23.31
CA ASN A 13 -16.33 7.24 23.61
C ASN A 13 -14.99 8.00 23.56
N TYR A 14 -13.94 7.41 22.98
CA TYR A 14 -12.66 8.09 22.87
C TYR A 14 -12.77 9.29 21.93
N LEU A 15 -12.41 10.46 22.45
CA LEU A 15 -12.32 11.71 21.69
C LEU A 15 -10.88 12.21 21.71
N ALA A 16 -10.27 12.34 20.55
CA ALA A 16 -8.96 12.99 20.46
C ALA A 16 -9.12 14.51 20.57
N GLU A 17 -8.56 15.12 21.62
CA GLU A 17 -8.55 16.58 21.77
C GLU A 17 -7.67 17.25 20.71
N THR A 18 -6.61 16.56 20.29
CA THR A 18 -5.70 17.01 19.23
C THR A 18 -5.47 15.84 18.26
N GLY A 19 -5.80 16.04 16.99
CA GLY A 19 -5.61 15.04 15.94
C GLY A 19 -6.90 14.35 15.48
N PHE A 20 -6.75 13.35 14.60
CA PHE A 20 -7.82 12.60 13.99
C PHE A 20 -7.71 11.12 14.35
N VAL A 21 -8.80 10.53 14.84
CA VAL A 21 -8.93 9.09 15.07
C VAL A 21 -9.93 8.53 14.07
N GLN A 22 -9.48 7.65 13.20
CA GLN A 22 -10.32 7.08 12.14
C GLN A 22 -11.44 6.20 12.68
N ARG A 23 -11.20 5.52 13.81
CA ARG A 23 -12.10 4.52 14.39
C ARG A 23 -11.99 4.52 15.91
N THR A 24 -13.13 4.38 16.56
CA THR A 24 -13.24 4.15 18.01
C THR A 24 -13.94 2.83 18.27
N GLY A 25 -13.95 2.35 19.50
CA GLY A 25 -14.64 1.12 19.89
C GLY A 25 -13.99 -0.14 19.29
N TYR A 26 -12.68 -0.31 19.42
CA TYR A 26 -12.02 -1.52 18.92
C TYR A 26 -10.85 -1.97 19.81
N ASN A 27 -10.57 -3.26 19.70
CA ASN A 27 -9.33 -3.89 20.18
C ASN A 27 -8.54 -4.37 18.95
N TYR A 28 -7.27 -4.03 18.89
CA TYR A 28 -6.34 -4.41 17.83
C TYR A 28 -5.24 -5.29 18.38
N LEU A 29 -4.91 -6.36 17.67
CA LEU A 29 -3.84 -7.29 18.00
C LEU A 29 -3.05 -7.64 16.76
N GLU A 30 -1.74 -7.40 16.80
CA GLU A 30 -0.82 -7.63 15.68
C GLU A 30 0.41 -8.42 16.16
N PRO A 31 0.37 -9.76 16.16
CA PRO A 31 1.58 -10.56 16.25
C PRO A 31 2.34 -10.57 14.93
N VAL A 32 3.66 -10.34 15.02
CA VAL A 32 4.59 -10.40 13.90
C VAL A 32 5.67 -11.44 14.17
N LEU A 33 5.88 -12.35 13.24
CA LEU A 33 6.96 -13.34 13.26
C LEU A 33 7.87 -13.11 12.07
N THR A 34 9.17 -12.95 12.33
CA THR A 34 10.21 -12.97 11.31
C THR A 34 11.22 -14.08 11.61
N TYR A 35 11.42 -14.96 10.66
CA TYR A 35 12.44 -15.99 10.74
C TYR A 35 13.40 -15.86 9.57
N LEU A 36 14.66 -15.51 9.82
CA LEU A 36 15.68 -15.25 8.80
C LEU A 36 16.78 -16.29 8.83
N PHE A 37 17.16 -16.73 7.64
CA PHE A 37 18.40 -17.45 7.35
C PHE A 37 19.43 -16.44 6.82
N LEU A 38 20.69 -16.65 7.16
CA LEU A 38 21.82 -15.77 6.80
C LEU A 38 22.84 -16.54 5.95
N PRO A 39 22.58 -16.80 4.68
CA PRO A 39 23.53 -17.46 3.79
C PRO A 39 24.66 -16.50 3.36
N ASN A 40 25.88 -17.04 3.17
CA ASN A 40 27.10 -16.25 2.96
C ASN A 40 27.46 -15.96 1.49
N LYS A 41 26.53 -15.96 0.53
CA LYS A 41 26.89 -15.78 -0.89
C LYS A 41 26.19 -14.55 -1.50
N TRP A 42 25.22 -14.79 -2.37
CA TRP A 42 24.55 -13.72 -3.16
C TRP A 42 23.41 -13.04 -2.39
N ILE A 43 22.91 -13.71 -1.37
CA ILE A 43 21.78 -13.28 -0.55
C ILE A 43 22.33 -12.97 0.84
N VAL A 44 22.02 -11.79 1.36
CA VAL A 44 22.36 -11.38 2.73
C VAL A 44 21.50 -12.13 3.73
N SER A 45 20.20 -12.13 3.48
CA SER A 45 19.21 -12.83 4.29
C SER A 45 18.01 -13.25 3.44
N HIS A 46 17.38 -14.34 3.85
CA HIS A 46 16.06 -14.71 3.34
C HIS A 46 15.26 -15.39 4.44
N GLY A 47 13.94 -15.38 4.32
CA GLY A 47 13.13 -16.04 5.33
C GLY A 47 11.67 -15.72 5.30
N VAL A 48 10.96 -16.23 6.30
CA VAL A 48 9.52 -16.10 6.45
C VAL A 48 9.20 -14.85 7.25
N TYR A 49 8.19 -14.12 6.79
CA TYR A 49 7.55 -13.01 7.50
C TYR A 49 6.05 -13.28 7.57
N ILE A 50 5.50 -13.23 8.78
CA ILE A 50 4.08 -13.37 9.07
C ILE A 50 3.65 -12.20 9.94
N GLN A 51 2.62 -11.49 9.51
CA GLN A 51 1.98 -10.40 10.25
C GLN A 51 0.47 -10.65 10.25
N LEU A 52 -0.12 -10.57 11.42
CA LEU A 52 -1.55 -10.88 11.61
C LEU A 52 -2.27 -9.69 12.23
N ASP A 53 -2.75 -8.78 11.39
CA ASP A 53 -3.52 -7.60 11.80
C ASP A 53 -4.97 -8.01 12.11
N ASN A 54 -5.38 -7.99 13.36
CA ASN A 54 -6.71 -8.41 13.78
C ASN A 54 -7.43 -7.31 14.56
N TYR A 55 -8.63 -6.98 14.11
CA TYR A 55 -9.52 -6.03 14.76
C TYR A 55 -10.74 -6.74 15.34
N PHE A 56 -11.06 -6.41 16.56
CA PHE A 56 -12.20 -6.92 17.31
C PHE A 56 -13.04 -5.74 17.80
N ASN A 57 -14.35 -5.93 17.90
CA ASN A 57 -15.21 -4.98 18.61
C ASN A 57 -14.96 -5.04 20.13
N PRO A 58 -15.61 -4.18 20.97
CA PRO A 58 -15.45 -4.21 22.43
C PRO A 58 -15.84 -5.56 23.06
N ASP A 59 -16.74 -6.31 22.44
CA ASP A 59 -17.18 -7.66 22.88
C ASP A 59 -16.26 -8.78 22.38
N TYR A 60 -15.09 -8.44 21.82
CA TYR A 60 -14.10 -9.37 21.26
C TYR A 60 -14.59 -10.21 20.06
N HIS A 61 -15.66 -9.79 19.37
CA HIS A 61 -16.00 -10.35 18.06
C HIS A 61 -15.07 -9.79 16.99
N LYS A 62 -14.51 -10.65 16.17
CA LYS A 62 -13.62 -10.27 15.09
C LYS A 62 -14.42 -9.57 13.97
N ILE A 63 -14.04 -8.33 13.68
CA ILE A 63 -14.69 -7.49 12.66
C ILE A 63 -13.83 -7.30 11.42
N GLU A 64 -12.50 -7.47 11.54
CA GLU A 64 -11.61 -7.29 10.40
C GLU A 64 -10.30 -8.04 10.65
N HIS A 65 -9.67 -8.53 9.59
CA HIS A 65 -8.25 -8.87 9.61
C HIS A 65 -7.58 -8.63 8.25
N LEU A 66 -6.28 -8.35 8.33
CA LEU A 66 -5.36 -8.38 7.21
C LEU A 66 -4.14 -9.20 7.60
N ASN A 67 -4.11 -10.46 7.24
CA ASN A 67 -2.99 -11.34 7.53
C ASN A 67 -2.06 -11.41 6.32
N THR A 68 -0.79 -11.13 6.54
CA THR A 68 0.25 -11.18 5.51
C THR A 68 1.22 -12.31 5.76
N TYR A 69 1.36 -13.18 4.79
CA TYR A 69 2.31 -14.28 4.78
C TYR A 69 3.26 -14.05 3.62
N SER A 70 4.56 -13.94 3.88
CA SER A 70 5.52 -13.73 2.80
C SER A 70 6.85 -14.42 3.04
N TYR A 71 7.54 -14.67 1.94
CA TYR A 71 8.93 -15.05 1.94
C TYR A 71 9.75 -13.93 1.35
N GLN A 72 10.75 -13.47 2.09
CA GLN A 72 11.53 -12.28 1.77
C GLN A 72 12.98 -12.65 1.47
N PHE A 73 13.61 -11.90 0.56
CA PHE A 73 15.00 -12.00 0.18
C PHE A 73 15.65 -10.62 0.25
N GLU A 74 16.78 -10.51 0.91
CA GLU A 74 17.65 -9.34 0.85
C GLU A 74 18.95 -9.73 0.12
N PHE A 75 19.27 -9.01 -0.95
CA PHE A 75 20.47 -9.24 -1.75
C PHE A 75 21.63 -8.35 -1.27
N HIS A 76 22.87 -8.75 -1.60
CA HIS A 76 24.08 -7.98 -1.21
C HIS A 76 24.10 -6.54 -1.74
N ASN A 77 23.47 -6.29 -2.87
CA ASN A 77 23.30 -4.93 -3.40
C ASN A 77 22.20 -4.12 -2.70
N ARG A 78 21.58 -4.66 -1.63
CA ARG A 78 20.45 -4.08 -0.90
C ARG A 78 19.14 -4.00 -1.69
N ALA A 79 19.02 -4.74 -2.77
CA ALA A 79 17.72 -5.01 -3.37
C ALA A 79 16.93 -5.98 -2.51
N ASN A 80 15.60 -5.88 -2.54
CA ASN A 80 14.70 -6.75 -1.79
C ASN A 80 13.65 -7.35 -2.72
N LEU A 81 13.33 -8.63 -2.50
CA LEU A 81 12.23 -9.33 -3.15
C LEU A 81 11.33 -9.95 -2.08
N SER A 82 10.04 -9.77 -2.21
CA SER A 82 9.04 -10.43 -1.34
C SER A 82 7.99 -11.11 -2.20
N LEU A 83 7.68 -12.34 -1.88
CA LEU A 83 6.61 -13.13 -2.48
C LEU A 83 5.64 -13.51 -1.37
N GLY A 84 4.35 -13.32 -1.55
CA GLY A 84 3.45 -13.59 -0.45
C GLY A 84 1.98 -13.66 -0.84
N TYR A 85 1.20 -13.85 0.21
CA TYR A 85 -0.25 -13.91 0.16
C TYR A 85 -0.83 -13.04 1.29
N ARG A 86 -1.87 -12.28 0.98
CA ARG A 86 -2.68 -11.54 1.95
C ARG A 86 -4.03 -12.20 2.06
N ASP A 87 -4.42 -12.49 3.27
CA ASP A 87 -5.72 -13.02 3.66
C ASP A 87 -6.49 -11.93 4.40
N GLN A 88 -7.68 -11.61 3.93
CA GLN A 88 -8.46 -10.48 4.41
C GLN A 88 -9.87 -10.90 4.74
N PHE A 89 -10.35 -10.40 5.87
CA PHE A 89 -11.76 -10.50 6.28
C PHE A 89 -12.22 -9.12 6.73
N ILE A 90 -13.43 -8.77 6.34
CA ILE A 90 -14.08 -7.54 6.80
C ILE A 90 -15.59 -7.76 6.99
N GLU A 91 -16.09 -7.25 8.10
CA GLU A 91 -17.51 -7.05 8.33
C GLU A 91 -17.81 -5.55 8.15
N LEU A 92 -18.55 -5.21 7.11
CA LEU A 92 -18.84 -3.82 6.77
C LEU A 92 -19.75 -3.18 7.83
N GLN A 93 -19.25 -2.15 8.50
CA GLN A 93 -20.01 -1.41 9.50
C GLN A 93 -21.01 -0.42 8.88
N LYS A 94 -20.77 -0.04 7.61
CA LYS A 94 -21.58 0.87 6.80
C LYS A 94 -21.63 0.34 5.38
N GLU A 95 -22.58 0.84 4.60
CA GLU A 95 -22.60 0.65 3.15
C GLU A 95 -21.30 1.15 2.53
N PHE A 96 -20.79 0.41 1.56
CA PHE A 96 -19.50 0.69 0.93
C PHE A 96 -19.57 0.47 -0.59
N ASP A 97 -19.18 1.48 -1.36
CA ASP A 97 -18.95 1.36 -2.81
C ASP A 97 -17.47 1.05 -3.07
N PRO A 98 -17.12 -0.20 -3.44
CA PRO A 98 -15.73 -0.58 -3.71
C PRO A 98 -15.15 0.03 -4.97
N THR A 99 -15.98 0.56 -5.86
CA THR A 99 -15.55 1.19 -7.11
C THR A 99 -15.40 2.70 -7.00
N HIS A 100 -16.13 3.33 -6.08
CA HIS A 100 -16.28 4.79 -5.94
C HIS A 100 -16.73 5.51 -7.24
N ILE A 101 -17.39 4.77 -8.14
CA ILE A 101 -17.81 5.28 -9.46
C ILE A 101 -19.29 5.07 -9.71
N THR A 102 -19.81 3.89 -9.36
CA THR A 102 -21.14 3.45 -9.80
C THR A 102 -22.26 3.95 -8.90
N GLY A 103 -21.98 4.32 -7.64
CA GLY A 103 -22.99 4.59 -6.64
C GLY A 103 -23.76 3.34 -6.19
N GLU A 104 -23.27 2.16 -6.56
CA GLU A 104 -23.77 0.87 -6.06
C GLU A 104 -23.00 0.48 -4.79
N TYR A 105 -23.71 -0.08 -3.81
CA TYR A 105 -23.13 -0.31 -2.50
C TYR A 105 -23.21 -1.77 -2.08
N LEU A 106 -22.14 -2.24 -1.46
CA LEU A 106 -22.17 -3.45 -0.65
C LEU A 106 -22.88 -3.13 0.68
N PRO A 107 -23.78 -4.00 1.17
CA PRO A 107 -24.61 -3.69 2.33
C PRO A 107 -23.84 -3.64 3.64
N ALA A 108 -24.26 -2.79 4.56
CA ALA A 108 -23.83 -2.82 5.95
C ALA A 108 -24.12 -4.20 6.58
N GLY A 109 -23.23 -4.68 7.46
CA GLY A 109 -23.29 -6.04 8.04
C GLY A 109 -22.82 -7.15 7.09
N GLY A 110 -22.51 -6.83 5.83
CA GLY A 110 -21.94 -7.78 4.88
C GLY A 110 -20.59 -8.30 5.36
N ARG A 111 -20.38 -9.62 5.28
CA ARG A 111 -19.14 -10.31 5.67
C ARG A 111 -18.43 -10.82 4.44
N TYR A 112 -17.19 -10.39 4.25
CA TYR A 112 -16.41 -10.74 3.09
C TYR A 112 -15.06 -11.32 3.51
N HIS A 113 -14.69 -12.42 2.86
CA HIS A 113 -13.39 -13.05 3.02
C HIS A 113 -12.75 -13.17 1.65
N PHE A 114 -11.59 -12.59 1.49
CA PHE A 114 -10.91 -12.51 0.21
C PHE A 114 -9.40 -12.45 0.41
N GLY A 115 -8.66 -12.66 -0.65
CA GLY A 115 -7.20 -12.59 -0.54
C GLY A 115 -6.53 -12.55 -1.89
N ASN A 116 -5.26 -12.15 -1.85
CA ASN A 116 -4.45 -11.98 -3.05
C ASN A 116 -3.01 -12.41 -2.85
N SER A 117 -2.44 -13.01 -3.89
CA SER A 117 -1.02 -13.26 -3.98
C SER A 117 -0.30 -12.03 -4.51
N PHE A 118 0.90 -11.75 -4.02
CA PHE A 118 1.68 -10.62 -4.46
C PHE A 118 3.15 -10.95 -4.67
N ILE A 119 3.77 -10.19 -5.54
CA ILE A 119 5.21 -10.07 -5.70
C ILE A 119 5.61 -8.61 -5.55
N LYS A 120 6.58 -8.34 -4.70
CA LYS A 120 7.13 -7.01 -4.47
C LYS A 120 8.63 -7.02 -4.65
N PHE A 121 9.14 -6.08 -5.42
CA PHE A 121 10.57 -5.88 -5.61
C PHE A 121 10.95 -4.43 -5.35
N GLN A 122 12.11 -4.25 -4.73
CA GLN A 122 12.73 -2.94 -4.54
C GLN A 122 14.19 -3.02 -4.95
N SER A 123 14.59 -2.18 -5.89
CA SER A 123 15.98 -2.06 -6.32
C SER A 123 16.84 -1.40 -5.22
N THR A 124 18.15 -1.51 -5.36
CA THR A 124 19.06 -0.76 -4.50
C THR A 124 18.84 0.75 -4.64
N MET A 125 18.83 1.44 -3.50
CA MET A 125 18.74 2.93 -3.47
C MET A 125 20.07 3.63 -3.74
N LYS A 126 21.16 2.88 -3.97
CA LYS A 126 22.50 3.43 -4.23
C LYS A 126 22.68 3.87 -5.69
N ASN A 127 21.92 3.29 -6.62
CA ASN A 127 22.05 3.58 -8.05
C ASN A 127 21.41 4.92 -8.41
N LEU A 128 21.85 5.50 -9.52
CA LEU A 128 21.22 6.69 -10.10
C LEU A 128 19.79 6.40 -10.55
N PHE A 129 19.57 5.21 -11.12
CA PHE A 129 18.24 4.68 -11.43
C PHE A 129 17.79 3.74 -10.34
N THR A 130 16.64 4.02 -9.77
CA THR A 130 15.98 3.22 -8.72
C THR A 130 14.57 2.87 -9.14
N TRP A 131 14.10 1.71 -8.72
CA TRP A 131 12.71 1.34 -8.97
C TRP A 131 12.19 0.39 -7.89
N ASN A 132 10.92 0.47 -7.65
CA ASN A 132 10.18 -0.53 -6.91
C ASN A 132 8.87 -0.83 -7.64
N ALA A 133 8.40 -2.04 -7.49
CA ALA A 133 7.12 -2.46 -8.04
C ALA A 133 6.50 -3.55 -7.16
N GLU A 134 5.19 -3.53 -7.08
CA GLU A 134 4.37 -4.57 -6.49
C GLU A 134 3.27 -4.94 -7.48
N ALA A 135 3.14 -6.21 -7.80
CA ALA A 135 2.03 -6.76 -8.57
C ALA A 135 1.24 -7.73 -7.68
N SER A 136 -0.07 -7.66 -7.75
CA SER A 136 -0.95 -8.50 -6.94
C SER A 136 -2.17 -8.93 -7.76
N LYS A 137 -2.62 -10.15 -7.49
CA LYS A 137 -3.81 -10.74 -8.10
C LYS A 137 -4.53 -11.63 -7.11
N GLY A 138 -5.86 -11.54 -7.08
CA GLY A 138 -6.68 -12.38 -6.23
C GLY A 138 -8.14 -11.97 -6.21
N THR A 139 -8.81 -12.33 -5.12
CA THR A 139 -10.21 -11.93 -4.88
C THR A 139 -10.27 -10.60 -4.13
N PHE A 140 -11.40 -9.90 -4.26
CA PHE A 140 -11.70 -8.65 -3.57
C PHE A 140 -13.21 -8.54 -3.36
N TYR A 141 -13.64 -8.56 -2.11
CA TYR A 141 -15.04 -8.75 -1.71
C TYR A 141 -15.63 -9.99 -2.39
N ASN A 142 -16.62 -9.78 -3.28
CA ASN A 142 -17.30 -10.84 -4.03
C ASN A 142 -16.83 -10.99 -5.49
N GLY A 143 -15.73 -10.31 -5.86
CA GLY A 143 -15.15 -10.33 -7.20
C GLY A 143 -13.65 -10.55 -7.22
N ASN A 144 -12.98 -10.03 -8.24
CA ASN A 144 -11.56 -10.18 -8.46
C ASN A 144 -10.85 -8.83 -8.60
N ILE A 145 -9.58 -8.80 -8.21
CA ILE A 145 -8.72 -7.63 -8.35
C ILE A 145 -7.36 -8.04 -8.91
N GLN A 146 -6.83 -7.19 -9.78
CA GLN A 146 -5.41 -7.19 -10.15
C GLN A 146 -4.91 -5.76 -10.01
N TYR A 147 -3.77 -5.58 -9.37
CA TYR A 147 -3.14 -4.27 -9.34
C TYR A 147 -1.64 -4.37 -9.53
N ILE A 148 -1.08 -3.31 -10.11
CA ILE A 148 0.36 -3.12 -10.25
C ILE A 148 0.62 -1.69 -9.81
N GLN A 149 1.52 -1.53 -8.84
CA GLN A 149 1.94 -0.21 -8.38
C GLN A 149 3.45 -0.14 -8.28
N GLY A 150 3.98 1.05 -8.38
CA GLY A 150 5.41 1.22 -8.20
C GLY A 150 5.89 2.64 -8.42
N GLN A 151 7.20 2.76 -8.35
CA GLN A 151 7.90 4.02 -8.53
C GLN A 151 9.17 3.79 -9.35
N LEU A 152 9.42 4.66 -10.29
CA LEU A 152 10.69 4.80 -10.99
C LEU A 152 11.35 6.08 -10.51
N GLY A 153 12.63 6.05 -10.21
CA GLY A 153 13.41 7.21 -9.79
C GLY A 153 14.70 7.33 -10.61
N TYR A 154 15.03 8.54 -11.03
CA TYR A 154 16.30 8.85 -11.65
C TYR A 154 16.91 10.10 -11.01
N ARG A 155 18.14 9.97 -10.54
CA ARG A 155 18.86 11.05 -9.85
C ARG A 155 20.10 11.44 -10.62
N TYR A 156 20.10 12.65 -11.14
CA TYR A 156 21.28 13.30 -11.70
C TYR A 156 21.72 14.43 -10.76
N GLN A 157 22.35 14.02 -9.66
CA GLN A 157 22.75 14.95 -8.60
C GLN A 157 23.88 15.89 -9.01
N PRO A 158 23.87 17.14 -8.55
CA PRO A 158 22.85 17.76 -7.70
C PRO A 158 21.67 18.39 -8.46
N TYR A 159 21.61 18.25 -9.78
CA TYR A 159 20.81 19.08 -10.67
C TYR A 159 19.36 18.63 -10.82
N VAL A 160 19.11 17.33 -10.97
CA VAL A 160 17.78 16.81 -11.28
C VAL A 160 17.48 15.55 -10.47
N ASN A 161 16.28 15.52 -9.90
CA ASN A 161 15.68 14.30 -9.36
C ASN A 161 14.31 14.12 -10.02
N PHE A 162 14.17 13.01 -10.77
CA PHE A 162 12.91 12.63 -11.40
C PHE A 162 12.33 11.42 -10.67
N THR A 163 11.05 11.46 -10.39
CA THR A 163 10.30 10.35 -9.80
C THR A 163 8.99 10.16 -10.55
N MET A 164 8.65 8.94 -10.90
CA MET A 164 7.39 8.57 -11.54
C MET A 164 6.68 7.53 -10.68
N ASN A 165 5.59 7.90 -10.04
CA ASN A 165 4.69 6.97 -9.37
C ASN A 165 3.64 6.50 -10.36
N PHE A 166 3.31 5.21 -10.31
CA PHE A 166 2.24 4.63 -11.11
C PHE A 166 1.44 3.63 -10.30
N ASN A 167 0.15 3.57 -10.56
CA ASN A 167 -0.76 2.56 -10.04
C ASN A 167 -1.74 2.19 -11.15
N TYR A 168 -1.91 0.90 -11.37
CA TYR A 168 -2.93 0.32 -12.23
C TYR A 168 -3.78 -0.65 -11.44
N THR A 169 -5.09 -0.50 -11.49
CA THR A 169 -6.06 -1.40 -10.85
C THR A 169 -7.07 -1.87 -11.88
N ASP A 170 -7.28 -3.18 -11.97
CA ASP A 170 -8.37 -3.82 -12.73
C ASP A 170 -9.24 -4.54 -11.71
N LEU A 171 -10.44 -4.02 -11.49
CA LEU A 171 -11.42 -4.48 -10.53
C LEU A 171 -12.62 -5.05 -11.27
N ASP A 172 -12.90 -6.33 -11.05
CA ASP A 172 -13.98 -7.08 -11.70
C ASP A 172 -14.92 -7.64 -10.63
N LEU A 173 -15.98 -6.91 -10.33
CA LEU A 173 -17.03 -7.28 -9.38
C LEU A 173 -18.26 -7.76 -10.13
N PRO A 174 -19.06 -8.67 -9.53
CA PRO A 174 -20.32 -9.11 -10.12
C PRO A 174 -21.36 -7.97 -10.19
N SER A 175 -22.35 -8.11 -11.06
CA SER A 175 -23.48 -7.18 -11.14
C SER A 175 -24.06 -6.89 -9.72
N PRO A 176 -24.42 -5.63 -9.41
CA PRO A 176 -24.62 -4.49 -10.33
C PRO A 176 -23.35 -3.66 -10.64
N PHE A 177 -22.22 -3.99 -10.09
CA PHE A 177 -20.97 -3.25 -10.32
C PHE A 177 -20.46 -3.41 -11.76
N ILE A 178 -19.80 -2.37 -12.26
CA ILE A 178 -19.16 -2.37 -13.57
C ILE A 178 -17.66 -2.66 -13.37
N ARG A 179 -17.10 -3.53 -14.22
CA ARG A 179 -15.65 -3.72 -14.26
C ARG A 179 -14.94 -2.41 -14.47
N THR A 180 -14.01 -2.12 -13.60
CA THR A 180 -13.33 -0.84 -13.54
C THR A 180 -11.82 -1.01 -13.72
N LYS A 181 -11.25 -0.28 -14.67
CA LYS A 181 -9.80 -0.19 -14.87
C LYS A 181 -9.36 1.23 -14.61
N LEU A 182 -8.33 1.41 -13.82
CA LEU A 182 -7.91 2.73 -13.34
C LEU A 182 -6.40 2.87 -13.43
N TRP A 183 -5.96 3.99 -14.00
CA TRP A 183 -4.59 4.45 -13.93
C TRP A 183 -4.45 5.69 -13.05
N LEU A 184 -3.46 5.66 -12.16
CA LEU A 184 -2.98 6.82 -11.44
C LEU A 184 -1.51 7.01 -11.79
N LEU A 185 -1.17 8.15 -12.36
CA LEU A 185 0.18 8.49 -12.77
C LEU A 185 0.62 9.78 -12.07
N GLY A 186 1.83 9.78 -11.51
CA GLY A 186 2.33 10.91 -10.74
C GLY A 186 3.81 11.19 -11.01
N PRO A 187 4.18 11.74 -12.19
CA PRO A 187 5.54 12.22 -12.40
C PRO A 187 5.83 13.47 -11.57
N LYS A 188 6.99 13.46 -10.93
CA LYS A 188 7.55 14.58 -10.18
C LYS A 188 8.97 14.85 -10.65
N MET A 189 9.29 16.12 -10.82
CA MET A 189 10.61 16.56 -11.17
C MET A 189 11.05 17.68 -10.22
N ASP A 190 12.20 17.49 -9.58
CA ASP A 190 12.90 18.51 -8.80
C ASP A 190 14.16 18.91 -9.55
N VAL A 191 14.28 20.20 -9.84
CA VAL A 191 15.46 20.80 -10.54
C VAL A 191 16.14 21.79 -9.63
N THR A 192 17.45 21.64 -9.48
CA THR A 192 18.34 22.57 -8.77
C THR A 192 19.18 23.32 -9.79
N PHE A 193 18.85 24.57 -10.07
CA PHE A 193 19.61 25.41 -11.00
C PHE A 193 20.88 25.93 -10.36
N THR A 194 20.79 26.39 -9.12
CA THR A 194 21.90 26.86 -8.30
C THR A 194 21.67 26.46 -6.83
N ASP A 195 22.61 26.78 -5.95
CA ASP A 195 22.47 26.62 -4.49
C ASP A 195 21.31 27.45 -3.88
N LYS A 196 20.75 28.39 -4.65
CA LYS A 196 19.67 29.29 -4.23
C LYS A 196 18.37 29.14 -5.04
N ILE A 197 18.42 28.51 -6.22
CA ILE A 197 17.27 28.44 -7.14
C ILE A 197 16.85 27.00 -7.36
N PHE A 198 15.60 26.71 -7.01
CA PHE A 198 15.00 25.38 -7.09
C PHE A 198 13.64 25.44 -7.78
N TRP A 199 13.33 24.41 -8.54
CA TRP A 199 12.02 24.23 -9.16
C TRP A 199 11.53 22.82 -8.93
N THR A 200 10.31 22.69 -8.43
CA THR A 200 9.59 21.41 -8.29
C THR A 200 8.34 21.44 -9.15
N THR A 201 8.13 20.40 -9.93
CA THR A 201 6.87 20.16 -10.65
C THR A 201 6.35 18.79 -10.27
N LEU A 202 5.08 18.73 -9.88
CA LEU A 202 4.32 17.51 -9.66
C LEU A 202 3.11 17.53 -10.59
N LEU A 203 2.96 16.50 -11.41
CA LEU A 203 1.78 16.25 -12.20
C LEU A 203 1.10 15.01 -11.66
N GLN A 204 -0.22 15.03 -11.54
CA GLN A 204 -1.03 13.90 -11.11
C GLN A 204 -2.16 13.70 -12.10
N TYR A 205 -2.20 12.53 -12.73
CA TYR A 205 -3.29 12.10 -13.58
C TYR A 205 -4.09 11.02 -12.88
N ASN A 206 -5.40 11.22 -12.80
CA ASN A 206 -6.36 10.26 -12.26
C ASN A 206 -7.41 9.96 -13.32
N GLU A 207 -7.37 8.75 -13.89
CA GLU A 207 -8.31 8.31 -14.93
C GLU A 207 -9.74 8.20 -14.41
N GLN A 208 -9.94 7.85 -13.12
CA GLN A 208 -11.27 7.68 -12.52
C GLN A 208 -12.14 8.94 -12.62
N ILE A 209 -11.52 10.09 -12.45
CA ILE A 209 -12.21 11.41 -12.50
C ILE A 209 -11.78 12.24 -13.70
N GLU A 210 -11.06 11.63 -14.65
CA GLU A 210 -10.51 12.27 -15.86
C GLU A 210 -9.80 13.60 -15.55
N ASN A 211 -9.04 13.64 -14.45
CA ASN A 211 -8.47 14.86 -13.93
C ASN A 211 -6.95 14.86 -13.99
N VAL A 212 -6.40 16.02 -14.34
CA VAL A 212 -4.97 16.31 -14.32
C VAL A 212 -4.72 17.48 -13.38
N ASN A 213 -3.99 17.22 -12.30
CA ASN A 213 -3.54 18.26 -11.38
C ASN A 213 -2.05 18.56 -11.63
N ILE A 214 -1.71 19.83 -11.75
CA ILE A 214 -0.34 20.30 -11.88
C ILE A 214 -0.02 21.22 -10.71
N ASN A 215 1.03 20.90 -9.98
CA ASN A 215 1.56 21.74 -8.91
C ASN A 215 2.99 22.12 -9.25
N MET A 216 3.28 23.42 -9.32
CA MET A 216 4.61 23.94 -9.59
C MET A 216 5.04 24.86 -8.45
N ARG A 217 6.28 24.68 -8.01
CA ARG A 217 6.88 25.51 -6.97
C ARG A 217 8.24 26.01 -7.42
N PHE A 218 8.39 27.31 -7.46
CA PHE A 218 9.67 27.98 -7.65
C PHE A 218 10.15 28.54 -6.32
N GLN A 219 11.39 28.31 -5.97
CA GLN A 219 12.00 28.83 -4.75
C GLN A 219 13.31 29.55 -5.09
N TRP A 220 13.42 30.75 -4.55
CA TRP A 220 14.66 31.54 -4.55
C TRP A 220 15.01 31.89 -3.10
N ARG A 221 16.23 31.57 -2.67
CA ARG A 221 16.77 31.85 -1.34
C ARG A 221 17.84 32.91 -1.37
#